data_793aa3d16ea62641bfd218f86ff4880e
#
_entry.id   793aa3d16ea62641bfd218f86ff4880e
#
_cell.length_a   1.000
_cell.length_b   1.000
_cell.length_c   1.000
_cell.angle_alpha   90.00
_cell.angle_beta   90.00
_cell.angle_gamma   90.00
#
_symmetry.space_group_name_H-M   'P 1'
#
loop_
_entity.id
_entity.type
_entity.pdbx_description
1 polymer ?
#
loop_
_entity_poly.entity_id
_entity_poly.type
_entity_poly.pdbx_seq_one_letter_code
_entity_poly.pdbx_strand_id
1 'polypeptide(L)'
;MRSWVFFLICVALAAGVFGCARLIGNDYAFFAGYVVLQFIVLAQAWNILGGYTGYVNFGSAAFFALGAYTSVFFHKFHPLPIPLLMLLGGTVSGLAGLGMGYLALRLRGAFFAIATLALAVVLQTLMVNWSYVGGARGAYVIRPESVWLIGNYVHYLFLLMLALAVLAITTARTIERSRLGYGFATIRDDELAAEACGVPTLRLKLIATTLSGAFMGMAGAPSPTTSAMSSRPPPSASTTRSTRSPCR
;
A
#
# COMPACT_ATOMS: atom_id res chain seq x y z
N MET A 1 -27.12 -2.88 8.65
CA MET A 1 -26.67 -1.53 9.05
C MET A 1 -26.46 -0.69 7.79
N ARG A 2 -26.94 0.56 7.75
CA ARG A 2 -26.72 1.47 6.61
C ARG A 2 -25.21 1.68 6.46
N SER A 3 -24.68 1.72 5.22
CA SER A 3 -23.24 1.90 4.93
C SER A 3 -22.64 3.10 5.68
N TRP A 4 -23.40 4.15 5.86
CA TRP A 4 -23.01 5.37 6.60
C TRP A 4 -22.73 5.13 8.09
N VAL A 5 -23.54 4.28 8.74
CA VAL A 5 -23.33 3.95 10.16
C VAL A 5 -22.02 3.17 10.33
N PHE A 6 -21.71 2.26 9.41
CA PHE A 6 -20.45 1.52 9.42
C PHE A 6 -19.26 2.46 9.21
N PHE A 7 -19.36 3.39 8.26
CA PHE A 7 -18.32 4.39 8.04
C PHE A 7 -18.07 5.24 9.29
N LEU A 8 -19.13 5.73 9.95
CA LEU A 8 -19.01 6.49 11.19
C LEU A 8 -18.34 5.67 12.31
N ILE A 9 -18.68 4.38 12.45
CA ILE A 9 -18.04 3.50 13.42
C ILE A 9 -16.54 3.35 13.09
N CYS A 10 -16.16 3.13 11.82
CA CYS A 10 -14.76 3.04 11.42
C CYS A 10 -14.00 4.34 11.72
N VAL A 11 -14.60 5.50 11.46
CA VAL A 11 -13.98 6.80 11.77
C VAL A 11 -13.86 7.01 13.28
N ALA A 12 -14.87 6.64 14.06
CA ALA A 12 -14.81 6.72 15.53
C ALA A 12 -13.73 5.81 16.12
N LEU A 13 -13.61 4.58 15.60
CA LEU A 13 -12.53 3.65 16.00
C LEU A 13 -11.15 4.21 15.61
N ALA A 14 -11.02 4.76 14.42
CA ALA A 14 -9.79 5.41 13.96
C ALA A 14 -9.39 6.58 14.85
N ALA A 15 -10.34 7.43 15.21
CA ALA A 15 -10.12 8.53 16.16
C ALA A 15 -9.71 8.03 17.55
N GLY A 16 -10.32 6.93 18.03
CA GLY A 16 -9.96 6.26 19.27
C GLY A 16 -8.52 5.73 19.24
N VAL A 17 -8.13 5.05 18.18
CA VAL A 17 -6.75 4.53 18.00
C VAL A 17 -5.73 5.67 17.97
N PHE A 18 -6.03 6.77 17.27
CA PHE A 18 -5.18 7.95 17.25
C PHE A 18 -5.07 8.61 18.63
N GLY A 19 -6.21 8.72 19.35
CA GLY A 19 -6.23 9.24 20.73
C GLY A 19 -5.40 8.40 21.69
N CYS A 20 -5.54 7.07 21.67
CA CYS A 20 -4.74 6.15 22.47
C CYS A 20 -3.24 6.27 22.15
N ALA A 21 -2.88 6.34 20.85
CA ALA A 21 -1.49 6.51 20.44
C ALA A 21 -0.90 7.82 20.97
N ARG A 22 -1.68 8.91 21.00
CA ARG A 22 -1.27 10.20 21.59
C ARG A 22 -1.09 10.14 23.10
N LEU A 23 -1.91 9.38 23.83
CA LEU A 23 -1.79 9.22 25.29
C LEU A 23 -0.50 8.48 25.68
N ILE A 24 -0.03 7.54 24.85
CA ILE A 24 1.22 6.81 25.06
C ILE A 24 2.44 7.72 24.87
N GLY A 25 2.33 8.77 24.03
CA GLY A 25 3.36 9.81 23.88
C GLY A 25 4.71 9.34 23.33
N ASN A 26 4.78 8.13 22.77
CA ASN A 26 6.01 7.52 22.28
C ASN A 26 6.00 7.43 20.73
N ASP A 27 6.98 8.04 20.09
CA ASP A 27 7.13 8.01 18.61
C ASP A 27 7.25 6.58 18.06
N TYR A 28 7.78 5.64 18.85
CA TYR A 28 7.85 4.24 18.47
C TYR A 28 6.46 3.61 18.34
N ALA A 29 5.52 3.97 19.21
CA ALA A 29 4.14 3.45 19.15
C ALA A 29 3.44 3.91 17.86
N PHE A 30 3.68 5.14 17.40
CA PHE A 30 3.15 5.64 16.12
C PHE A 30 3.77 4.93 14.93
N PHE A 31 5.07 4.65 14.97
CA PHE A 31 5.74 3.89 13.92
C PHE A 31 5.25 2.45 13.85
N ALA A 32 5.13 1.77 14.99
CA ALA A 32 4.58 0.41 15.06
C ALA A 32 3.12 0.38 14.55
N GLY A 33 2.30 1.35 14.99
CA GLY A 33 0.94 1.50 14.51
C GLY A 33 0.84 1.75 13.00
N TYR A 34 1.73 2.57 12.43
CA TYR A 34 1.84 2.75 10.98
C TYR A 34 2.06 1.41 10.26
N VAL A 35 3.00 0.59 10.73
CA VAL A 35 3.31 -0.72 10.12
C VAL A 35 2.09 -1.65 10.20
N VAL A 36 1.43 -1.72 11.34
CA VAL A 36 0.20 -2.53 11.51
C VAL A 36 -0.89 -2.07 10.54
N LEU A 37 -1.14 -0.77 10.44
CA LEU A 37 -2.13 -0.21 9.50
C LEU A 37 -1.78 -0.52 8.05
N GLN A 38 -0.50 -0.48 7.68
CA GLN A 38 -0.02 -0.85 6.36
C GLN A 38 -0.37 -2.30 6.03
N PHE A 39 -0.13 -3.24 6.95
CA PHE A 39 -0.52 -4.64 6.76
C PHE A 39 -2.04 -4.83 6.69
N ILE A 40 -2.83 -4.05 7.45
CA ILE A 40 -4.29 -4.06 7.36
C ILE A 40 -4.74 -3.63 5.95
N VAL A 41 -4.17 -2.57 5.39
CA VAL A 41 -4.49 -2.13 4.02
C VAL A 41 -4.13 -3.20 3.00
N LEU A 42 -2.93 -3.81 3.11
CA LEU A 42 -2.49 -4.89 2.22
C LEU A 42 -3.41 -6.11 2.32
N ALA A 43 -3.82 -6.51 3.52
CA ALA A 43 -4.74 -7.62 3.74
C ALA A 43 -6.12 -7.33 3.11
N GLN A 44 -6.65 -6.11 3.28
CA GLN A 44 -7.92 -5.71 2.66
C GLN A 44 -7.82 -5.64 1.14
N ALA A 45 -6.73 -5.11 0.61
CA ALA A 45 -6.47 -5.06 -0.82
C ALA A 45 -6.38 -6.47 -1.43
N TRP A 46 -5.72 -7.40 -0.74
CA TRP A 46 -5.66 -8.81 -1.14
C TRP A 46 -7.03 -9.48 -1.07
N ASN A 47 -7.82 -9.17 -0.03
CA ASN A 47 -9.16 -9.72 0.16
C ASN A 47 -10.13 -9.33 -0.96
N ILE A 48 -9.98 -8.15 -1.58
CA ILE A 48 -10.82 -7.73 -2.71
C ILE A 48 -10.67 -8.69 -3.90
N LEU A 49 -9.48 -9.18 -4.18
CA LEU A 49 -9.26 -10.14 -5.25
C LEU A 49 -9.34 -11.59 -4.76
N GLY A 50 -8.54 -11.95 -3.75
CA GLY A 50 -8.47 -13.33 -3.25
C GLY A 50 -9.73 -13.77 -2.50
N GLY A 51 -10.27 -12.90 -1.64
CA GLY A 51 -11.43 -13.22 -0.82
C GLY A 51 -12.75 -13.20 -1.58
N TYR A 52 -13.02 -12.14 -2.34
CA TYR A 52 -14.31 -11.99 -3.01
C TYR A 52 -14.41 -12.75 -4.33
N THR A 53 -13.34 -12.81 -5.16
CA THR A 53 -13.37 -13.49 -6.46
C THR A 53 -12.76 -14.89 -6.44
N GLY A 54 -12.09 -15.30 -5.35
CA GLY A 54 -11.42 -16.60 -5.23
C GLY A 54 -10.10 -16.70 -6.01
N TYR A 55 -9.62 -15.64 -6.64
CA TYR A 55 -8.38 -15.64 -7.42
C TYR A 55 -7.18 -15.27 -6.55
N VAL A 56 -6.32 -16.24 -6.26
CA VAL A 56 -5.10 -16.01 -5.48
C VAL A 56 -4.09 -15.18 -6.26
N ASN A 57 -3.70 -14.02 -5.72
CA ASN A 57 -2.72 -13.13 -6.32
C ASN A 57 -1.39 -13.19 -5.55
N PHE A 58 -0.38 -13.79 -6.15
CA PHE A 58 0.99 -13.79 -5.61
C PHE A 58 1.80 -12.54 -6.03
N GLY A 59 1.25 -11.71 -6.94
CA GLY A 59 1.86 -10.46 -7.38
C GLY A 59 1.69 -9.27 -6.42
N SER A 60 1.10 -9.47 -5.24
CA SER A 60 0.81 -8.40 -4.28
C SER A 60 2.04 -7.57 -3.89
N ALA A 61 3.18 -8.23 -3.67
CA ALA A 61 4.44 -7.57 -3.36
C ALA A 61 4.94 -6.67 -4.50
N ALA A 62 4.70 -7.06 -5.76
CA ALA A 62 5.07 -6.28 -6.93
C ALA A 62 4.24 -4.99 -7.06
N PHE A 63 2.94 -5.04 -6.76
CA PHE A 63 2.08 -3.84 -6.75
C PHE A 63 2.48 -2.86 -5.65
N PHE A 64 2.82 -3.38 -4.48
CA PHE A 64 3.35 -2.58 -3.38
C PHE A 64 4.68 -1.91 -3.77
N ALA A 65 5.60 -2.67 -4.34
CA ALA A 65 6.88 -2.16 -4.82
C ALA A 65 6.71 -1.10 -5.92
N LEU A 66 5.80 -1.33 -6.88
CA LEU A 66 5.46 -0.34 -7.92
C LEU A 66 5.02 0.99 -7.30
N GLY A 67 4.16 0.97 -6.28
CA GLY A 67 3.76 2.18 -5.56
C GLY A 67 4.94 2.89 -4.90
N ALA A 68 5.83 2.12 -4.23
CA ALA A 68 7.02 2.65 -3.59
C ALA A 68 7.98 3.28 -4.61
N TYR A 69 8.28 2.61 -5.71
CA TYR A 69 9.16 3.12 -6.75
C TYR A 69 8.57 4.31 -7.50
N THR A 70 7.25 4.34 -7.72
CA THR A 70 6.55 5.50 -8.28
C THR A 70 6.73 6.72 -7.39
N SER A 71 6.61 6.57 -6.07
CA SER A 71 6.81 7.68 -5.14
C SER A 71 8.24 8.22 -5.18
N VAL A 72 9.26 7.35 -5.28
CA VAL A 72 10.67 7.74 -5.43
C VAL A 72 10.90 8.47 -6.75
N PHE A 73 10.32 7.97 -7.84
CA PHE A 73 10.46 8.56 -9.17
C PHE A 73 9.93 10.01 -9.19
N PHE A 74 8.70 10.21 -8.75
CA PHE A 74 8.08 11.54 -8.75
C PHE A 74 8.73 12.49 -7.72
N HIS A 75 9.14 11.99 -6.57
CA HIS A 75 9.82 12.81 -5.56
C HIS A 75 11.17 13.36 -6.04
N LYS A 76 11.88 12.64 -6.91
CA LYS A 76 13.11 13.12 -7.54
C LYS A 76 12.88 14.24 -8.54
N PHE A 77 11.73 14.28 -9.20
CA PHE A 77 11.37 15.36 -10.14
C PHE A 77 10.90 16.61 -9.41
N HIS A 78 10.01 16.44 -8.45
CA HIS A 78 9.46 17.52 -7.63
C HIS A 78 9.18 17.00 -6.21
N PRO A 79 9.49 17.78 -5.17
CA PRO A 79 9.14 17.43 -3.79
C PRO A 79 7.62 17.56 -3.61
N LEU A 80 6.88 16.52 -4.05
CA LEU A 80 5.43 16.46 -3.96
C LEU A 80 4.99 16.04 -2.55
N PRO A 81 3.82 16.49 -2.07
CA PRO A 81 3.26 16.05 -0.81
C PRO A 81 2.91 14.55 -0.86
N ILE A 82 3.10 13.85 0.28
CA ILE A 82 2.89 12.40 0.38
C ILE A 82 1.51 11.93 -0.08
N PRO A 83 0.38 12.60 0.24
CA PRO A 83 -0.93 12.17 -0.24
C PRO A 83 -1.01 12.10 -1.76
N LEU A 84 -0.37 13.04 -2.45
CA LEU A 84 -0.33 13.04 -3.91
C LEU A 84 0.53 11.90 -4.44
N LEU A 85 1.67 11.61 -3.79
CA LEU A 85 2.51 10.46 -4.12
C LEU A 85 1.76 9.13 -3.90
N MET A 86 0.93 9.03 -2.85
CA MET A 86 0.08 7.87 -2.62
C MET A 86 -0.96 7.70 -3.74
N LEU A 87 -1.61 8.77 -4.18
CA LEU A 87 -2.54 8.73 -5.30
C LEU A 87 -1.84 8.31 -6.61
N LEU A 88 -0.66 8.90 -6.90
CA LEU A 88 0.13 8.54 -8.09
C LEU A 88 0.61 7.09 -8.03
N GLY A 89 1.11 6.63 -6.88
CA GLY A 89 1.49 5.24 -6.65
C GLY A 89 0.31 4.29 -6.84
N GLY A 90 -0.86 4.66 -6.33
CA GLY A 90 -2.10 3.91 -6.50
C GLY A 90 -2.58 3.86 -7.95
N THR A 91 -2.51 4.96 -8.69
CA THR A 91 -2.92 4.98 -10.12
C THR A 91 -1.99 4.15 -10.99
N VAL A 92 -0.67 4.29 -10.84
CA VAL A 92 0.32 3.52 -11.60
C VAL A 92 0.20 2.02 -11.28
N SER A 93 0.09 1.67 -10.01
CA SER A 93 -0.09 0.28 -9.59
C SER A 93 -1.45 -0.29 -10.01
N GLY A 94 -2.52 0.53 -9.99
CA GLY A 94 -3.84 0.16 -10.49
C GLY A 94 -3.84 -0.09 -12.00
N LEU A 95 -3.17 0.76 -12.79
CA LEU A 95 -3.00 0.56 -14.23
C LEU A 95 -2.19 -0.70 -14.53
N ALA A 96 -1.12 -0.96 -13.78
CA ALA A 96 -0.38 -2.22 -13.88
C ALA A 96 -1.28 -3.42 -13.54
N GLY A 97 -2.15 -3.29 -12.52
CA GLY A 97 -3.17 -4.27 -12.16
C GLY A 97 -4.17 -4.53 -13.27
N LEU A 98 -4.58 -3.48 -13.99
CA LEU A 98 -5.44 -3.59 -15.15
C LEU A 98 -4.74 -4.36 -16.29
N GLY A 99 -3.48 -4.01 -16.62
CA GLY A 99 -2.69 -4.70 -17.63
C GLY A 99 -2.47 -6.17 -17.29
N MET A 100 -2.08 -6.46 -16.05
CA MET A 100 -1.93 -7.82 -15.54
C MET A 100 -3.25 -8.59 -15.57
N GLY A 101 -4.33 -7.96 -15.09
CA GLY A 101 -5.67 -8.53 -15.14
C GLY A 101 -6.03 -8.93 -16.58
N TYR A 102 -5.84 -8.05 -17.54
CA TYR A 102 -6.14 -8.34 -18.96
C TYR A 102 -5.33 -9.50 -19.53
N LEU A 103 -4.02 -9.59 -19.21
CA LEU A 103 -3.15 -10.68 -19.65
C LEU A 103 -3.51 -12.01 -18.97
N ALA A 104 -3.73 -11.98 -17.65
CA ALA A 104 -3.94 -13.17 -16.83
C ALA A 104 -5.39 -13.66 -16.84
N LEU A 105 -6.36 -12.86 -17.29
CA LEU A 105 -7.79 -13.18 -17.26
C LEU A 105 -8.20 -14.30 -18.26
N ARG A 106 -7.34 -14.66 -19.18
CA ARG A 106 -7.53 -15.86 -19.99
C ARG A 106 -7.17 -17.14 -19.24
N LEU A 107 -6.49 -17.00 -18.08
CA LEU A 107 -6.06 -18.10 -17.24
C LEU A 107 -7.06 -18.29 -16.10
N ARG A 108 -7.38 -19.54 -15.78
CA ARG A 108 -8.34 -19.90 -14.72
C ARG A 108 -7.61 -20.60 -13.58
N GLY A 109 -8.12 -20.41 -12.36
CA GLY A 109 -7.66 -21.13 -11.17
C GLY A 109 -6.16 -20.96 -10.89
N ALA A 110 -5.44 -22.08 -10.75
CA ALA A 110 -4.03 -22.10 -10.40
C ALA A 110 -3.12 -21.44 -11.43
N PHE A 111 -3.48 -21.47 -12.72
CA PHE A 111 -2.68 -20.83 -13.77
C PHE A 111 -2.63 -19.29 -13.62
N PHE A 112 -3.70 -18.69 -13.11
CA PHE A 112 -3.71 -17.28 -12.77
C PHE A 112 -2.68 -16.96 -11.68
N ALA A 113 -2.63 -17.77 -10.63
CA ALA A 113 -1.69 -17.60 -9.52
C ALA A 113 -0.22 -17.69 -9.99
N ILE A 114 0.10 -18.67 -10.88
CA ILE A 114 1.43 -18.81 -11.47
C ILE A 114 1.79 -17.61 -12.34
N ALA A 115 0.86 -17.14 -13.16
CA ALA A 115 1.07 -15.98 -14.02
C ALA A 115 1.33 -14.70 -13.20
N THR A 116 0.61 -14.52 -12.09
CA THR A 116 0.83 -13.36 -11.19
C THR A 116 2.19 -13.41 -10.52
N LEU A 117 2.67 -14.61 -10.15
CA LEU A 117 4.00 -14.81 -9.61
C LEU A 117 5.09 -14.49 -10.65
N ALA A 118 4.94 -15.02 -11.87
CA ALA A 118 5.88 -14.76 -12.96
C ALA A 118 5.99 -13.27 -13.27
N LEU A 119 4.84 -12.56 -13.32
CA LEU A 119 4.83 -11.12 -13.54
C LEU A 119 5.49 -10.35 -12.38
N ALA A 120 5.31 -10.80 -11.15
CA ALA A 120 5.99 -10.20 -9.99
C ALA A 120 7.51 -10.29 -10.14
N VAL A 121 8.04 -11.43 -10.58
CA VAL A 121 9.49 -11.61 -10.84
C VAL A 121 9.97 -10.72 -11.98
N VAL A 122 9.19 -10.59 -13.06
CA VAL A 122 9.51 -9.68 -14.17
C VAL A 122 9.56 -8.22 -13.70
N LEU A 123 8.56 -7.77 -12.96
CA LEU A 123 8.54 -6.41 -12.41
C LEU A 123 9.70 -6.18 -11.44
N GLN A 124 10.01 -7.13 -10.58
CA GLN A 124 11.15 -7.06 -9.67
C GLN A 124 12.47 -6.91 -10.45
N THR A 125 12.69 -7.74 -11.47
CA THR A 125 13.89 -7.69 -12.31
C THR A 125 14.00 -6.34 -13.02
N LEU A 126 12.89 -5.82 -13.53
CA LEU A 126 12.83 -4.53 -14.20
C LEU A 126 13.22 -3.39 -13.24
N MET A 127 12.68 -3.40 -12.02
CA MET A 127 12.98 -2.37 -11.01
C MET A 127 14.43 -2.43 -10.52
N VAL A 128 14.99 -3.64 -10.31
CA VAL A 128 16.40 -3.82 -9.92
C VAL A 128 17.37 -3.30 -10.98
N ASN A 129 17.02 -3.45 -12.26
CA ASN A 129 17.86 -2.96 -13.37
C ASN A 129 17.62 -1.47 -13.70
N TRP A 130 16.65 -0.81 -13.10
CA TRP A 130 16.35 0.60 -13.36
C TRP A 130 17.18 1.53 -12.48
N SER A 131 18.34 1.93 -12.96
CA SER A 131 19.34 2.75 -12.25
C SER A 131 18.79 4.11 -11.79
N TYR A 132 17.85 4.71 -12.53
CA TYR A 132 17.25 6.02 -12.19
C TYR A 132 16.53 6.03 -10.84
N VAL A 133 15.87 4.94 -10.49
CA VAL A 133 15.10 4.79 -9.24
C VAL A 133 15.96 4.21 -8.10
N GLY A 134 17.26 4.00 -8.35
CA GLY A 134 18.22 3.45 -7.39
C GLY A 134 18.57 1.99 -7.63
N GLY A 135 17.82 1.26 -8.47
CA GLY A 135 18.09 -0.14 -8.83
C GLY A 135 18.30 -1.04 -7.63
N ALA A 136 19.30 -1.90 -7.70
CA ALA A 136 19.66 -2.82 -6.62
C ALA A 136 20.18 -2.13 -5.33
N ARG A 137 20.65 -0.88 -5.42
CA ARG A 137 21.14 -0.12 -4.26
C ARG A 137 20.01 0.51 -3.43
N GLY A 138 18.79 0.49 -3.94
CA GLY A 138 17.65 1.20 -3.35
C GLY A 138 17.76 2.73 -3.49
N ALA A 139 16.68 3.42 -3.18
CA ALA A 139 16.65 4.88 -3.13
C ALA A 139 16.11 5.33 -1.78
N TYR A 140 16.80 6.27 -1.16
CA TYR A 140 16.36 6.91 0.06
C TYR A 140 15.70 8.24 -0.29
N VAL A 141 14.54 8.48 0.26
CA VAL A 141 13.85 9.77 0.18
C VAL A 141 14.21 10.57 1.43
N ILE A 142 14.85 11.74 1.23
CA ILE A 142 15.20 12.64 2.32
C ILE A 142 13.91 13.24 2.86
N ARG A 143 13.72 13.14 4.19
CA ARG A 143 12.53 13.66 4.86
C ARG A 143 12.61 15.16 5.07
N PRO A 144 11.49 15.86 4.98
CA PRO A 144 11.35 17.14 5.67
C PRO A 144 11.33 16.87 7.19
N GLU A 145 12.12 17.62 7.96
CA GLU A 145 12.21 17.46 9.43
C GLU A 145 10.90 17.81 10.15
N SER A 146 10.06 18.64 9.56
CA SER A 146 8.76 19.03 10.11
C SER A 146 7.72 19.20 9.01
N VAL A 147 6.50 18.73 9.27
CA VAL A 147 5.32 19.01 8.46
C VAL A 147 4.52 20.08 9.17
N TRP A 148 4.23 21.18 8.48
CA TRP A 148 3.63 22.41 9.02
C TRP A 148 2.32 22.21 9.82
N LEU A 149 1.60 21.09 9.63
CA LEU A 149 0.31 20.85 10.30
C LEU A 149 0.38 19.99 11.59
N ILE A 150 1.38 19.09 11.76
CA ILE A 150 1.31 18.06 12.83
C ILE A 150 2.61 17.95 13.65
N GLY A 151 3.65 18.74 13.30
CA GLY A 151 4.92 18.77 14.01
C GLY A 151 5.82 17.55 13.72
N ASN A 152 5.41 16.35 14.09
CA ASN A 152 6.17 15.12 13.87
C ASN A 152 5.75 14.40 12.59
N TYR A 153 6.72 14.14 11.72
CA TYR A 153 6.52 13.43 10.45
C TYR A 153 5.92 12.03 10.63
N VAL A 154 6.26 11.32 11.71
CA VAL A 154 5.74 9.97 12.02
C VAL A 154 4.24 9.99 12.30
N HIS A 155 3.77 10.99 13.04
CA HIS A 155 2.34 11.18 13.33
C HIS A 155 1.54 11.44 12.04
N TYR A 156 2.13 12.20 11.13
CA TYR A 156 1.53 12.48 9.82
C TYR A 156 1.40 11.21 8.96
N LEU A 157 2.46 10.39 8.89
CA LEU A 157 2.42 9.10 8.18
C LEU A 157 1.38 8.15 8.78
N PHE A 158 1.33 8.06 10.11
CA PHE A 158 0.34 7.25 10.82
C PHE A 158 -1.09 7.68 10.45
N LEU A 159 -1.37 8.99 10.46
CA LEU A 159 -2.70 9.53 10.14
C LEU A 159 -3.09 9.25 8.69
N LEU A 160 -2.15 9.38 7.75
CA LEU A 160 -2.40 9.03 6.33
C LEU A 160 -2.70 7.55 6.15
N MET A 161 -1.93 6.66 6.81
CA MET A 161 -2.20 5.22 6.77
C MET A 161 -3.51 4.85 7.43
N LEU A 162 -3.86 5.53 8.52
CA LEU A 162 -5.14 5.34 9.20
C LEU A 162 -6.32 5.72 8.28
N ALA A 163 -6.21 6.86 7.60
CA ALA A 163 -7.21 7.29 6.61
C ALA A 163 -7.33 6.28 5.45
N LEU A 164 -6.20 5.78 4.95
CA LEU A 164 -6.17 4.77 3.89
C LEU A 164 -6.78 3.44 4.36
N ALA A 165 -6.52 3.01 5.60
CA ALA A 165 -7.10 1.79 6.17
C ALA A 165 -8.62 1.91 6.29
N VAL A 166 -9.14 3.04 6.79
CA VAL A 166 -10.58 3.30 6.85
C VAL A 166 -11.18 3.29 5.44
N LEU A 167 -10.53 3.90 4.47
CA LEU A 167 -10.97 3.92 3.07
C LEU A 167 -10.97 2.50 2.48
N ALA A 168 -9.94 1.68 2.71
CA ALA A 168 -9.87 0.31 2.23
C ALA A 168 -10.97 -0.57 2.84
N ILE A 169 -11.21 -0.49 4.15
CA ILE A 169 -12.26 -1.25 4.85
C ILE A 169 -13.65 -0.83 4.38
N THR A 170 -13.89 0.46 4.21
CA THR A 170 -15.20 0.97 3.76
C THR A 170 -15.48 0.62 2.30
N THR A 171 -14.48 0.66 1.43
CA THR A 171 -14.62 0.21 0.03
C THR A 171 -14.87 -1.28 -0.05
N ALA A 172 -14.13 -2.12 0.69
CA ALA A 172 -14.36 -3.56 0.76
C ALA A 172 -15.80 -3.88 1.20
N ARG A 173 -16.29 -3.20 2.24
CA ARG A 173 -17.67 -3.35 2.72
C ARG A 173 -18.72 -2.89 1.72
N THR A 174 -18.43 -1.81 1.00
CA THR A 174 -19.34 -1.28 -0.03
C THR A 174 -19.42 -2.24 -1.22
N ILE A 175 -18.30 -2.81 -1.63
CA ILE A 175 -18.24 -3.84 -2.69
C ILE A 175 -19.06 -5.05 -2.28
N GLU A 176 -18.85 -5.58 -1.08
CA GLU A 176 -19.56 -6.77 -0.58
C GLU A 176 -21.09 -6.64 -0.67
N ARG A 177 -21.61 -5.42 -0.46
CA ARG A 177 -23.06 -5.14 -0.48
C ARG A 177 -23.58 -4.62 -1.81
N SER A 178 -22.71 -4.44 -2.79
CA SER A 178 -23.05 -3.94 -4.12
C SER A 178 -23.34 -5.07 -5.09
N ARG A 179 -23.88 -4.71 -6.27
CA ARG A 179 -24.03 -5.66 -7.38
C ARG A 179 -22.69 -6.28 -7.82
N LEU A 180 -21.59 -5.56 -7.60
CA LEU A 180 -20.23 -6.07 -7.88
C LEU A 180 -19.87 -7.24 -6.94
N GLY A 181 -20.21 -7.15 -5.65
CA GLY A 181 -19.95 -8.22 -4.69
C GLY A 181 -20.72 -9.50 -5.00
N TYR A 182 -21.99 -9.38 -5.41
CA TYR A 182 -22.73 -10.55 -5.87
C TYR A 182 -22.10 -11.16 -7.12
N GLY A 183 -21.66 -10.34 -8.08
CA GLY A 183 -20.95 -10.82 -9.26
C GLY A 183 -19.59 -11.47 -8.94
N PHE A 184 -18.88 -10.98 -7.93
CA PHE A 184 -17.65 -11.61 -7.46
C PHE A 184 -17.91 -12.97 -6.81
N ALA A 185 -18.98 -13.09 -6.01
CA ALA A 185 -19.36 -14.34 -5.37
C ALA A 185 -19.72 -15.41 -6.41
N THR A 186 -20.46 -15.06 -7.46
CA THR A 186 -20.79 -16.03 -8.54
C THR A 186 -19.55 -16.52 -9.29
N ILE A 187 -18.55 -15.65 -9.51
CA ILE A 187 -17.27 -16.04 -10.12
C ILE A 187 -16.50 -16.98 -9.19
N ARG A 188 -16.52 -16.72 -7.90
CA ARG A 188 -15.82 -17.54 -6.91
C ARG A 188 -16.40 -18.94 -6.80
N ASP A 189 -17.73 -19.07 -6.90
CA ASP A 189 -18.42 -20.36 -6.77
C ASP A 189 -18.24 -21.20 -8.04
N ASP A 190 -18.56 -20.67 -9.22
CA ASP A 190 -18.31 -21.31 -10.52
C ASP A 190 -18.28 -20.26 -11.64
N GLU A 191 -17.09 -20.06 -12.23
CA GLU A 191 -16.88 -19.08 -13.29
C GLU A 191 -17.61 -19.47 -14.59
N LEU A 192 -17.65 -20.77 -14.94
CA LEU A 192 -18.30 -21.25 -16.16
C LEU A 192 -19.81 -21.08 -16.07
N ALA A 193 -20.38 -21.42 -14.92
CA ALA A 193 -21.81 -21.21 -14.67
C ALA A 193 -22.17 -19.71 -14.68
N ALA A 194 -21.31 -18.84 -14.11
CA ALA A 194 -21.50 -17.40 -14.14
C ALA A 194 -21.50 -16.85 -15.59
N GLU A 195 -20.56 -17.28 -16.43
CA GLU A 195 -20.53 -16.92 -17.85
C GLU A 195 -21.76 -17.41 -18.61
N ALA A 196 -22.21 -18.62 -18.36
CA ALA A 196 -23.42 -19.17 -18.97
C ALA A 196 -24.68 -18.38 -18.58
N CYS A 197 -24.71 -17.83 -17.37
CA CYS A 197 -25.79 -16.94 -16.89
C CYS A 197 -25.65 -15.49 -17.39
N GLY A 198 -24.64 -15.17 -18.22
CA GLY A 198 -24.45 -13.84 -18.80
C GLY A 198 -23.73 -12.84 -17.88
N VAL A 199 -23.09 -13.29 -16.79
CA VAL A 199 -22.28 -12.43 -15.92
C VAL A 199 -21.00 -12.03 -16.66
N PRO A 200 -20.65 -10.73 -16.75
CA PRO A 200 -19.43 -10.28 -17.44
C PRO A 200 -18.18 -10.51 -16.56
N THR A 201 -17.76 -11.77 -16.47
CA THR A 201 -16.67 -12.23 -15.59
C THR A 201 -15.38 -11.47 -15.81
N LEU A 202 -15.01 -11.23 -17.09
CA LEU A 202 -13.82 -10.50 -17.48
C LEU A 202 -13.80 -9.07 -16.90
N ARG A 203 -14.90 -8.32 -17.00
CA ARG A 203 -14.96 -6.95 -16.49
C ARG A 203 -14.88 -6.92 -14.98
N LEU A 204 -15.54 -7.85 -14.29
CA LEU A 204 -15.53 -7.95 -12.84
C LEU A 204 -14.12 -8.26 -12.32
N LYS A 205 -13.43 -9.21 -12.92
CA LYS A 205 -12.04 -9.54 -12.55
C LYS A 205 -11.10 -8.33 -12.77
N LEU A 206 -11.24 -7.61 -13.91
CA LEU A 206 -10.46 -6.40 -14.17
C LEU A 206 -10.67 -5.35 -13.10
N ILE A 207 -11.90 -5.12 -12.66
CA ILE A 207 -12.21 -4.18 -11.58
C ILE A 207 -11.56 -4.63 -10.28
N ALA A 208 -11.65 -5.92 -9.93
CA ALA A 208 -11.06 -6.47 -8.71
C ALA A 208 -9.53 -6.33 -8.70
N THR A 209 -8.84 -6.69 -9.80
CA THR A 209 -7.38 -6.60 -9.91
C THR A 209 -6.89 -5.15 -9.89
N THR A 210 -7.58 -4.25 -10.59
CA THR A 210 -7.24 -2.82 -10.63
C THR A 210 -7.38 -2.19 -9.25
N LEU A 211 -8.48 -2.47 -8.56
CA LEU A 211 -8.76 -1.90 -7.24
C LEU A 211 -7.80 -2.46 -6.18
N SER A 212 -7.56 -3.76 -6.19
CA SER A 212 -6.58 -4.43 -5.33
C SER A 212 -5.17 -3.84 -5.55
N GLY A 213 -4.73 -3.74 -6.81
CA GLY A 213 -3.45 -3.15 -7.17
C GLY A 213 -3.32 -1.68 -6.76
N ALA A 214 -4.38 -0.88 -6.91
CA ALA A 214 -4.40 0.52 -6.51
C ALA A 214 -4.20 0.69 -4.99
N PHE A 215 -4.91 -0.07 -4.15
CA PHE A 215 -4.71 -0.01 -2.70
C PHE A 215 -3.33 -0.49 -2.27
N MET A 216 -2.79 -1.55 -2.89
CA MET A 216 -1.43 -2.02 -2.62
C MET A 216 -0.38 -0.96 -2.99
N GLY A 217 -0.56 -0.28 -4.13
CA GLY A 217 0.32 0.80 -4.55
C GLY A 217 0.25 2.02 -3.65
N MET A 218 -0.95 2.42 -3.21
CA MET A 218 -1.12 3.50 -2.22
C MET A 218 -0.43 3.18 -0.90
N ALA A 219 -0.51 1.92 -0.43
CA ALA A 219 0.16 1.49 0.79
C ALA A 219 1.69 1.43 0.65
N GLY A 220 2.19 1.19 -0.57
CA GLY A 220 3.62 1.15 -0.88
C GLY A 220 4.29 2.53 -0.95
N ALA A 221 3.56 3.55 -1.40
CA ALA A 221 4.11 4.87 -1.67
C ALA A 221 4.87 5.53 -0.48
N PRO A 222 4.42 5.47 0.77
CA PRO A 222 5.15 6.05 1.91
C PRO A 222 6.29 5.17 2.43
N SER A 223 6.45 3.92 1.97
CA SER A 223 7.46 2.98 2.48
C SER A 223 8.93 3.42 2.28
N PRO A 224 9.34 4.09 1.18
CA PRO A 224 10.72 4.58 1.03
C PRO A 224 11.11 5.56 2.13
N THR A 225 10.17 6.34 2.61
CA THR A 225 10.41 7.33 3.67
C THR A 225 10.54 6.66 5.04
N THR A 226 9.92 5.52 5.28
CA THR A 226 10.00 4.76 6.54
C THR A 226 11.26 3.92 6.64
N SER A 227 11.72 3.34 5.53
CA SER A 227 12.96 2.56 5.49
C SER A 227 14.19 3.40 5.89
N ALA A 228 14.20 4.69 5.52
CA ALA A 228 15.21 5.64 5.98
C ALA A 228 15.20 5.86 7.51
N MET A 229 14.14 5.48 8.21
CA MET A 229 14.01 5.60 9.67
C MET A 229 14.72 4.47 10.42
N SER A 230 14.68 3.27 9.88
CA SER A 230 15.33 2.10 10.47
C SER A 230 16.86 2.13 10.35
N SER A 231 17.41 2.87 9.41
CA SER A 231 18.86 2.90 9.12
C SER A 231 19.63 4.06 9.77
N ARG A 232 19.00 4.90 10.60
CA ARG A 232 19.75 5.91 11.38
C ARG A 232 20.58 5.20 12.46
N PRO A 233 21.92 5.31 12.46
CA PRO A 233 22.70 4.91 13.62
C PRO A 233 22.26 5.77 14.81
N PRO A 234 22.30 5.24 16.05
CA PRO A 234 22.02 6.03 17.24
C PRO A 234 22.90 7.29 17.22
N PRO A 235 22.41 8.46 17.69
CA PRO A 235 23.21 9.65 17.75
C PRO A 235 24.49 9.29 18.50
N SER A 236 25.62 9.36 17.80
CA SER A 236 26.93 9.11 18.38
C SER A 236 27.04 10.06 19.58
N ALA A 237 27.19 9.46 20.78
CA ALA A 237 27.52 10.19 21.97
C ALA A 237 28.64 11.17 21.62
N SER A 238 28.35 12.44 21.85
CA SER A 238 29.23 13.57 21.64
C SER A 238 30.66 13.16 21.93
N THR A 239 31.51 13.20 20.91
CA THR A 239 32.94 13.17 21.04
C THR A 239 33.34 14.23 22.07
N THR A 240 33.58 13.83 23.28
CA THR A 240 34.27 14.61 24.26
C THR A 240 35.61 14.97 23.66
N ARG A 241 35.72 16.18 23.16
CA ARG A 241 36.93 16.77 22.64
C ARG A 241 37.88 16.83 23.83
N SER A 242 38.70 15.82 24.00
CA SER A 242 39.86 15.86 24.90
C SER A 242 40.76 16.97 24.40
N THR A 243 40.68 18.13 25.03
CA THR A 243 41.67 19.18 24.97
C THR A 243 42.94 18.63 25.61
N ARG A 244 43.81 18.03 24.83
CA ARG A 244 45.19 17.83 25.23
C ARG A 244 45.85 19.19 25.23
N SER A 245 46.13 19.71 26.41
CA SER A 245 47.06 20.78 26.65
C SER A 245 48.46 20.37 26.17
N PRO A 246 49.19 21.23 25.46
CA PRO A 246 50.60 20.97 25.16
C PRO A 246 51.41 21.20 26.43
N CYS A 247 52.02 20.15 26.94
CA CYS A 247 53.16 20.30 27.88
C CYS A 247 54.39 20.80 27.14
N ARG A 248 55.00 21.81 27.74
CA ARG A 248 56.34 22.37 27.47
C ARG A 248 57.41 21.29 27.53
#